data_63687cd853348943b8509995c3507f4f
#
_entry.id   63687cd853348943b8509995c3507f4f
#
_cell.length_a   1.000
_cell.length_b   1.000
_cell.length_c   1.000
_cell.angle_alpha   90.00
_cell.angle_beta   90.00
_cell.angle_gamma   90.00
#
_symmetry.space_group_name_H-M   'P 1'
#
loop_
_entity.id
_entity.type
_entity.pdbx_description
1 polymer ?
#
loop_
_entity_poly.entity_id
_entity_poly.type
_entity_poly.pdbx_seq_one_letter_code
_entity_poly.pdbx_strand_id
1 'polypeptide(L)'
;MDKEQIAKLAHKMQTKEDLLSLLNKIKYDDMVEMGYADNFHPFTMRHINYYCNPNNLFHRYKQFKIKKKTGGFRKITAPNNKSFMLILRYLNEIFKAIYTPSDYAMGFTEGKSVVDNAEVHKAQNYIFNIDLKDFFPSIEQPRVWKRLQIAPFNFPTPIANILAGLCSMKETRTLDDGTKKDFYVLPQGAPTSPIITNMICDKLDRRLAGLAKRFNVNYTRYADDITFSSMHNVYQNNGEFIKELHRIITDQGFTINDKKTRLQKLGARQEVTGIIVSKKLNVTQKYVRDIRNILYMWDRYGYSVAYSKFFPKYKEEKGHLKKGTPDLINVLDGKLLYLKMVKGENDSVYNRLNDKFTTLRENIIKTNNQYVTYIDTKPIIEFEKKNNTSIIITSSDAKTESNNIETDFEPQEKTTIPGHRYAYFMLKETKILASVHKDIQPEEESQKEILAISSCRDSKDKTFWLVHKMDKIVSNTSITIDIEELNDDLDFLLNT
;
A
#
# COMPACT_ATOMS: atom_id res chain seq x y z
N MET A 1 1.44 -19.01 -15.25
CA MET A 1 0.38 -19.24 -16.31
C MET A 1 -0.07 -17.92 -16.89
N ASP A 2 -0.28 -17.86 -18.24
CA ASP A 2 -0.89 -16.68 -18.87
C ASP A 2 -2.43 -16.64 -18.71
N LYS A 3 -3.02 -15.47 -19.00
CA LYS A 3 -4.47 -15.24 -18.84
C LYS A 3 -5.33 -16.18 -19.72
N GLU A 4 -4.86 -16.50 -20.94
CA GLU A 4 -5.60 -17.34 -21.87
C GLU A 4 -5.69 -18.79 -21.38
N GLN A 5 -4.58 -19.33 -20.87
CA GLN A 5 -4.54 -20.65 -20.25
C GLN A 5 -5.45 -20.73 -19.02
N ILE A 6 -5.43 -19.70 -18.16
CA ILE A 6 -6.32 -19.63 -16.99
C ILE A 6 -7.79 -19.64 -17.43
N ALA A 7 -8.16 -18.79 -18.39
CA ALA A 7 -9.53 -18.72 -18.89
C ALA A 7 -9.99 -20.07 -19.50
N LYS A 8 -9.14 -20.71 -20.32
CA LYS A 8 -9.44 -22.01 -20.94
C LYS A 8 -9.69 -23.11 -19.91
N LEU A 9 -8.88 -23.16 -18.84
CA LEU A 9 -9.06 -24.12 -17.77
C LEU A 9 -10.30 -23.81 -16.93
N ALA A 10 -10.52 -22.54 -16.63
CA ALA A 10 -11.66 -22.09 -15.84
C ALA A 10 -13.00 -22.41 -16.53
N HIS A 11 -13.11 -22.25 -17.85
CA HIS A 11 -14.31 -22.61 -18.61
C HIS A 11 -14.58 -24.10 -18.63
N LYS A 12 -13.59 -24.95 -18.38
CA LYS A 12 -13.75 -26.42 -18.32
C LYS A 12 -14.18 -26.93 -16.94
N MET A 13 -14.17 -26.09 -15.92
CA MET A 13 -14.52 -26.50 -14.56
C MET A 13 -15.99 -26.96 -14.48
N GLN A 14 -16.21 -28.15 -13.98
CA GLN A 14 -17.52 -28.70 -13.69
C GLN A 14 -17.71 -29.01 -12.21
N THR A 15 -16.64 -29.36 -11.52
CA THR A 15 -16.63 -29.81 -10.13
C THR A 15 -15.78 -28.89 -9.24
N LYS A 16 -15.96 -29.00 -7.94
CA LYS A 16 -15.09 -28.27 -6.97
C LYS A 16 -13.65 -28.79 -6.97
N GLU A 17 -13.44 -30.01 -7.39
CA GLU A 17 -12.15 -30.64 -7.59
C GLU A 17 -11.39 -29.96 -8.74
N ASP A 18 -12.09 -29.60 -9.82
CA ASP A 18 -11.51 -28.82 -10.93
C ASP A 18 -11.08 -27.42 -10.46
N LEU A 19 -11.93 -26.75 -9.67
CA LEU A 19 -11.59 -25.48 -9.08
C LEU A 19 -10.34 -25.57 -8.19
N LEU A 20 -10.28 -26.60 -7.33
CA LEU A 20 -9.13 -26.82 -6.45
C LEU A 20 -7.86 -27.08 -7.26
N SER A 21 -7.95 -27.90 -8.32
CA SER A 21 -6.85 -28.18 -9.23
C SER A 21 -6.32 -26.91 -9.91
N LEU A 22 -7.22 -26.07 -10.43
CA LEU A 22 -6.83 -24.80 -11.05
C LEU A 22 -6.17 -23.83 -10.05
N LEU A 23 -6.74 -23.69 -8.86
CA LEU A 23 -6.15 -22.83 -7.81
C LEU A 23 -4.76 -23.30 -7.41
N ASN A 24 -4.54 -24.61 -7.28
CA ASN A 24 -3.24 -25.18 -6.95
C ASN A 24 -2.23 -25.01 -8.09
N LYS A 25 -2.69 -25.11 -9.34
CA LYS A 25 -1.83 -24.88 -10.51
C LYS A 25 -1.35 -23.42 -10.57
N ILE A 26 -2.27 -22.45 -10.41
CA ILE A 26 -1.90 -21.02 -10.37
C ILE A 26 -0.94 -20.75 -9.20
N LYS A 27 -1.22 -21.34 -8.03
CA LYS A 27 -0.35 -21.19 -6.85
C LYS A 27 1.04 -21.75 -7.08
N TYR A 28 1.15 -22.91 -7.73
CA TYR A 28 2.44 -23.54 -8.04
C TYR A 28 3.25 -22.66 -8.98
N ASP A 29 2.63 -22.19 -10.07
CA ASP A 29 3.29 -21.33 -11.04
C ASP A 29 3.78 -19.99 -10.40
N ASP A 30 2.95 -19.39 -9.54
CA ASP A 30 3.30 -18.18 -8.78
C ASP A 30 4.52 -18.43 -7.88
N MET A 31 4.58 -19.57 -7.19
CA MET A 31 5.72 -19.93 -6.34
C MET A 31 6.98 -20.27 -7.14
N VAL A 32 6.84 -20.86 -8.34
CA VAL A 32 7.96 -21.09 -9.26
C VAL A 32 8.56 -19.74 -9.70
N GLU A 33 7.73 -18.79 -10.10
CA GLU A 33 8.17 -17.45 -10.51
C GLU A 33 8.89 -16.71 -9.38
N MET A 34 8.48 -16.93 -8.14
CA MET A 34 9.10 -16.34 -6.94
C MET A 34 10.37 -17.10 -6.47
N GLY A 35 10.72 -18.24 -7.07
CA GLY A 35 11.86 -19.07 -6.64
C GLY A 35 11.60 -19.92 -5.39
N TYR A 36 10.34 -20.17 -5.01
CA TYR A 36 9.94 -20.92 -3.82
C TYR A 36 9.24 -22.24 -4.13
N ALA A 37 9.50 -22.85 -5.27
CA ALA A 37 8.84 -24.10 -5.70
C ALA A 37 8.95 -25.24 -4.68
N ASP A 38 10.10 -25.38 -4.00
CA ASP A 38 10.36 -26.44 -3.02
C ASP A 38 9.48 -26.32 -1.76
N ASN A 39 8.92 -25.14 -1.51
CA ASN A 39 8.03 -24.86 -0.37
C ASN A 39 6.54 -24.94 -0.76
N PHE A 40 6.22 -25.61 -1.85
CA PHE A 40 4.84 -25.71 -2.32
C PHE A 40 3.98 -26.58 -1.40
N HIS A 41 2.97 -25.97 -0.80
CA HIS A 41 1.92 -26.65 -0.04
C HIS A 41 0.57 -26.43 -0.71
N PRO A 42 -0.06 -27.44 -1.29
CA PRO A 42 -1.33 -27.27 -2.02
C PRO A 42 -2.48 -26.90 -1.08
N PHE A 43 -3.45 -26.18 -1.62
CA PHE A 43 -4.76 -26.11 -0.99
C PHE A 43 -5.40 -27.49 -0.99
N THR A 44 -6.23 -27.75 0.00
CA THR A 44 -6.99 -29.00 0.12
C THR A 44 -8.49 -28.72 -0.02
N MET A 45 -9.26 -29.74 -0.25
CA MET A 45 -10.73 -29.63 -0.30
C MET A 45 -11.31 -29.11 1.02
N ARG A 46 -10.63 -29.35 2.15
CA ARG A 46 -10.99 -28.75 3.44
C ARG A 46 -10.96 -27.22 3.40
N HIS A 47 -9.96 -26.61 2.77
CA HIS A 47 -9.88 -25.17 2.63
C HIS A 47 -11.08 -24.64 1.83
N ILE A 48 -11.41 -25.27 0.70
CA ILE A 48 -12.53 -24.83 -0.14
C ILE A 48 -13.85 -24.95 0.62
N ASN A 49 -14.14 -26.13 1.19
CA ASN A 49 -15.38 -26.38 1.94
C ASN A 49 -15.54 -25.46 3.16
N TYR A 50 -14.44 -25.19 3.87
CA TYR A 50 -14.44 -24.32 5.04
C TYR A 50 -14.66 -22.83 4.66
N TYR A 51 -13.93 -22.35 3.65
CA TYR A 51 -13.98 -20.94 3.28
C TYR A 51 -15.15 -20.59 2.35
N CYS A 52 -15.81 -21.54 1.69
CA CYS A 52 -17.01 -21.24 0.91
C CYS A 52 -18.26 -21.00 1.77
N ASN A 53 -18.25 -21.33 3.07
CA ASN A 53 -19.33 -21.04 3.98
C ASN A 53 -19.25 -19.60 4.52
N PRO A 54 -20.14 -18.69 4.09
CA PRO A 54 -20.11 -17.28 4.50
C PRO A 54 -20.47 -17.07 5.99
N ASN A 55 -21.02 -18.06 6.68
CA ASN A 55 -21.30 -18.00 8.12
C ASN A 55 -20.03 -18.03 8.98
N ASN A 56 -18.90 -18.52 8.46
CA ASN A 56 -17.63 -18.57 9.16
C ASN A 56 -16.91 -17.20 9.18
N LEU A 57 -17.63 -16.12 9.47
CA LEU A 57 -17.14 -14.75 9.33
C LEU A 57 -15.84 -14.48 10.11
N PHE A 58 -15.79 -14.83 11.39
CA PHE A 58 -14.64 -14.51 12.26
C PHE A 58 -13.35 -15.21 11.85
N HIS A 59 -13.42 -16.37 11.24
CA HIS A 59 -12.27 -17.12 10.78
C HIS A 59 -11.81 -16.70 9.39
N ARG A 60 -12.71 -16.09 8.60
CA ARG A 60 -12.46 -15.63 7.23
C ARG A 60 -12.00 -14.20 7.15
N TYR A 61 -12.65 -13.30 7.93
CA TYR A 61 -12.46 -11.87 7.84
C TYR A 61 -12.19 -11.24 9.21
N LYS A 62 -11.30 -10.26 9.22
CA LYS A 62 -11.16 -9.30 10.32
C LYS A 62 -11.74 -7.96 9.90
N GLN A 63 -12.39 -7.30 10.85
CA GLN A 63 -13.00 -5.99 10.63
C GLN A 63 -12.23 -4.92 11.40
N PHE A 64 -11.94 -3.82 10.75
CA PHE A 64 -11.31 -2.65 11.37
C PHE A 64 -11.83 -1.37 10.73
N LYS A 65 -11.65 -0.26 11.44
CA LYS A 65 -12.11 1.06 10.97
C LYS A 65 -10.92 1.90 10.53
N ILE A 66 -11.05 2.57 9.39
CA ILE A 66 -10.09 3.56 8.89
C ILE A 66 -10.76 4.94 8.93
N LYS A 67 -10.05 5.96 9.46
CA LYS A 67 -10.53 7.34 9.50
C LYS A 67 -10.69 7.89 8.07
N LYS A 68 -11.83 8.50 7.76
CA LYS A 68 -12.06 9.18 6.47
C LYS A 68 -11.50 10.59 6.52
N LYS A 69 -11.04 11.12 5.39
CA LYS A 69 -10.57 12.52 5.27
C LYS A 69 -11.67 13.55 5.59
N THR A 70 -12.92 13.21 5.30
CA THR A 70 -14.11 14.04 5.53
C THR A 70 -14.74 13.87 6.91
N GLY A 71 -14.03 13.21 7.83
CA GLY A 71 -14.56 12.82 9.15
C GLY A 71 -15.27 11.47 9.13
N GLY A 72 -15.45 10.88 10.33
CA GLY A 72 -16.04 9.54 10.49
C GLY A 72 -15.07 8.40 10.10
N PHE A 73 -15.61 7.20 10.02
CA PHE A 73 -14.84 5.98 9.79
C PHE A 73 -15.38 5.19 8.62
N ARG A 74 -14.47 4.49 7.93
CA ARG A 74 -14.79 3.46 6.95
C ARG A 74 -14.52 2.10 7.58
N LYS A 75 -15.50 1.21 7.56
CA LYS A 75 -15.36 -0.17 8.00
C LYS A 75 -14.71 -0.98 6.87
N ILE A 76 -13.57 -1.57 7.15
CA ILE A 76 -12.87 -2.47 6.23
C ILE A 76 -13.03 -3.89 6.75
N THR A 77 -13.31 -4.80 5.84
CA THR A 77 -13.45 -6.23 6.09
C THR A 77 -12.45 -6.97 5.23
N ALA A 78 -11.28 -7.25 5.78
CA ALA A 78 -10.18 -7.88 5.06
C ALA A 78 -10.02 -9.36 5.46
N PRO A 79 -9.58 -10.23 4.55
CA PRO A 79 -9.27 -11.62 4.87
C PRO A 79 -8.33 -11.73 6.07
N ASN A 80 -8.64 -12.62 7.02
CA ASN A 80 -7.90 -12.78 8.26
C ASN A 80 -6.81 -13.86 8.17
N ASN A 81 -6.91 -14.77 7.22
CA ASN A 81 -6.03 -15.92 7.07
C ASN A 81 -5.25 -15.84 5.77
N LYS A 82 -3.95 -16.20 5.79
CA LYS A 82 -3.07 -16.17 4.60
C LYS A 82 -3.57 -17.08 3.49
N SER A 83 -3.99 -18.31 3.82
CA SER A 83 -4.49 -19.26 2.82
C SER A 83 -5.78 -18.75 2.15
N PHE A 84 -6.71 -18.17 2.92
CA PHE A 84 -7.92 -17.57 2.38
C PHE A 84 -7.62 -16.36 1.52
N MET A 85 -6.68 -15.49 1.94
CA MET A 85 -6.22 -14.36 1.13
C MET A 85 -5.67 -14.83 -0.22
N LEU A 86 -4.84 -15.86 -0.24
CA LEU A 86 -4.28 -16.41 -1.48
C LEU A 86 -5.36 -17.02 -2.38
N ILE A 87 -6.29 -17.77 -1.82
CA ILE A 87 -7.45 -18.30 -2.60
C ILE A 87 -8.19 -17.13 -3.27
N LEU A 88 -8.50 -16.06 -2.55
CA LEU A 88 -9.19 -14.91 -3.13
C LEU A 88 -8.34 -14.15 -4.17
N ARG A 89 -7.01 -14.11 -4.01
CA ARG A 89 -6.12 -13.54 -5.03
C ARG A 89 -6.15 -14.35 -6.32
N TYR A 90 -6.02 -15.67 -6.22
CA TYR A 90 -6.06 -16.52 -7.41
C TYR A 90 -7.45 -16.57 -8.06
N LEU A 91 -8.53 -16.48 -7.28
CA LEU A 91 -9.87 -16.25 -7.84
C LEU A 91 -9.97 -14.93 -8.61
N ASN A 92 -9.33 -13.87 -8.09
CA ASN A 92 -9.28 -12.59 -8.80
C ASN A 92 -8.55 -12.71 -10.14
N GLU A 93 -7.46 -13.50 -10.22
CA GLU A 93 -6.77 -13.77 -11.49
C GLU A 93 -7.66 -14.59 -12.46
N ILE A 94 -8.38 -15.58 -11.96
CA ILE A 94 -9.36 -16.34 -12.77
C ILE A 94 -10.43 -15.38 -13.33
N PHE A 95 -10.99 -14.50 -12.51
CA PHE A 95 -12.01 -13.56 -12.97
C PHE A 95 -11.46 -12.56 -13.98
N LYS A 96 -10.26 -12.05 -13.79
CA LYS A 96 -9.57 -11.14 -14.73
C LYS A 96 -9.20 -11.82 -16.04
N ALA A 97 -8.94 -13.12 -16.03
CA ALA A 97 -8.66 -13.89 -17.24
C ALA A 97 -9.90 -14.04 -18.13
N ILE A 98 -11.09 -14.12 -17.53
CA ILE A 98 -12.36 -14.35 -18.24
C ILE A 98 -13.08 -13.04 -18.60
N TYR A 99 -12.97 -12.03 -17.75
CA TYR A 99 -13.81 -10.83 -17.85
C TYR A 99 -12.98 -9.56 -18.06
N THR A 100 -13.33 -8.82 -19.09
CA THR A 100 -12.83 -7.47 -19.35
C THR A 100 -13.90 -6.45 -18.97
N PRO A 101 -13.61 -5.51 -18.05
CA PRO A 101 -14.53 -4.45 -17.69
C PRO A 101 -14.89 -3.56 -18.90
N SER A 102 -16.05 -2.90 -18.84
CA SER A 102 -16.48 -1.97 -19.86
C SER A 102 -15.52 -0.77 -19.99
N ASP A 103 -15.51 -0.11 -21.15
CA ASP A 103 -14.67 1.07 -21.38
C ASP A 103 -15.00 2.23 -20.43
N TYR A 104 -16.22 2.28 -19.93
CA TYR A 104 -16.68 3.29 -18.98
C TYR A 104 -16.23 3.02 -17.53
N ALA A 105 -15.86 1.79 -17.21
CA ALA A 105 -15.33 1.41 -15.91
C ALA A 105 -13.85 1.80 -15.81
N MET A 106 -13.56 2.91 -15.14
CA MET A 106 -12.20 3.42 -14.94
C MET A 106 -11.56 2.88 -13.66
N GLY A 107 -12.36 2.65 -12.61
CA GLY A 107 -11.87 2.08 -11.36
C GLY A 107 -11.76 0.56 -11.43
N PHE A 108 -10.70 0.01 -10.82
CA PHE A 108 -10.43 -1.44 -10.74
C PHE A 108 -10.24 -2.11 -12.11
N THR A 109 -9.89 -1.34 -13.12
CA THR A 109 -9.63 -1.80 -14.49
C THR A 109 -8.15 -1.70 -14.76
N GLU A 110 -7.55 -2.79 -15.22
CA GLU A 110 -6.13 -2.84 -15.55
C GLU A 110 -5.81 -1.86 -16.68
N GLY A 111 -4.67 -1.16 -16.57
CA GLY A 111 -4.25 -0.15 -17.53
C GLY A 111 -4.99 1.19 -17.44
N LYS A 112 -6.01 1.33 -16.58
CA LYS A 112 -6.74 2.60 -16.36
C LYS A 112 -6.42 3.20 -14.99
N SER A 113 -6.33 4.52 -14.95
CA SER A 113 -5.98 5.30 -13.77
C SER A 113 -7.04 6.38 -13.44
N VAL A 114 -6.83 7.08 -12.34
CA VAL A 114 -7.63 8.27 -11.99
C VAL A 114 -7.43 9.40 -13.00
N VAL A 115 -6.29 9.42 -13.72
CA VAL A 115 -5.99 10.40 -14.75
C VAL A 115 -6.83 10.13 -15.99
N ASP A 116 -6.90 8.87 -16.44
CA ASP A 116 -7.75 8.49 -17.59
C ASP A 116 -9.21 8.80 -17.32
N ASN A 117 -9.68 8.57 -16.08
CA ASN A 117 -11.01 8.97 -15.65
C ASN A 117 -11.24 10.49 -15.76
N ALA A 118 -10.28 11.27 -15.28
CA ALA A 118 -10.37 12.74 -15.30
C ALA A 118 -10.26 13.33 -16.71
N GLU A 119 -9.45 12.72 -17.59
CA GLU A 119 -9.23 13.18 -18.96
C GLU A 119 -10.52 13.22 -19.80
N VAL A 120 -11.41 12.24 -19.60
CA VAL A 120 -12.73 12.20 -20.28
C VAL A 120 -13.59 13.44 -19.97
N HIS A 121 -13.39 14.04 -18.78
CA HIS A 121 -14.19 15.15 -18.28
C HIS A 121 -13.47 16.50 -18.36
N LYS A 122 -12.34 16.56 -19.02
CA LYS A 122 -11.56 17.79 -19.21
C LYS A 122 -12.29 18.82 -20.04
N ALA A 123 -12.12 20.09 -19.69
CA ALA A 123 -12.65 21.27 -20.43
C ALA A 123 -14.17 21.26 -20.62
N GLN A 124 -14.93 20.71 -19.69
CA GLN A 124 -16.40 20.73 -19.73
C GLN A 124 -16.97 21.87 -18.87
N ASN A 125 -18.12 22.43 -19.28
CA ASN A 125 -18.79 23.50 -18.52
C ASN A 125 -19.45 22.98 -17.25
N TYR A 126 -19.93 21.74 -17.27
CA TYR A 126 -20.65 21.11 -16.17
C TYR A 126 -20.07 19.73 -15.87
N ILE A 127 -19.85 19.45 -14.59
CA ILE A 127 -19.46 18.13 -14.10
C ILE A 127 -20.43 17.72 -13.01
N PHE A 128 -21.06 16.59 -13.20
CA PHE A 128 -22.03 16.04 -12.29
C PHE A 128 -21.50 14.72 -11.70
N ASN A 129 -21.18 14.75 -10.41
CA ASN A 129 -20.66 13.59 -9.67
C ASN A 129 -21.75 12.99 -8.80
N ILE A 130 -21.80 11.66 -8.79
CA ILE A 130 -22.75 10.87 -8.02
C ILE A 130 -21.94 9.79 -7.30
N ASP A 131 -22.26 9.55 -6.04
CA ASP A 131 -21.68 8.49 -5.21
C ASP A 131 -22.77 7.45 -4.92
N LEU A 132 -22.46 6.17 -5.06
CA LEU A 132 -23.37 5.09 -4.72
C LEU A 132 -23.22 4.72 -3.25
N LYS A 133 -24.35 4.69 -2.53
CA LYS A 133 -24.36 4.37 -1.10
C LYS A 133 -24.05 2.91 -0.87
N ASP A 134 -23.17 2.64 0.11
CA ASP A 134 -22.79 1.29 0.57
C ASP A 134 -22.48 0.32 -0.59
N PHE A 135 -21.71 0.77 -1.58
CA PHE A 135 -21.51 0.14 -2.88
C PHE A 135 -21.18 -1.35 -2.81
N PHE A 136 -20.15 -1.76 -2.06
CA PHE A 136 -19.80 -3.17 -1.92
C PHE A 136 -20.89 -3.96 -1.17
N PRO A 137 -21.34 -3.54 0.01
CA PRO A 137 -22.39 -4.28 0.74
C PRO A 137 -23.75 -4.30 0.05
N SER A 138 -24.04 -3.41 -0.90
CA SER A 138 -25.29 -3.46 -1.67
C SER A 138 -25.33 -4.59 -2.69
N ILE A 139 -24.21 -5.25 -2.96
CA ILE A 139 -24.13 -6.38 -3.86
C ILE A 139 -24.25 -7.68 -3.04
N GLU A 140 -25.40 -8.31 -3.13
CA GLU A 140 -25.71 -9.54 -2.42
C GLU A 140 -25.21 -10.79 -3.18
N GLN A 141 -24.93 -11.86 -2.42
CA GLN A 141 -24.44 -13.14 -2.95
C GLN A 141 -25.30 -13.73 -4.08
N PRO A 142 -26.64 -13.74 -4.03
CA PRO A 142 -27.46 -14.26 -5.13
C PRO A 142 -27.22 -13.54 -6.45
N ARG A 143 -26.90 -12.25 -6.40
CA ARG A 143 -26.58 -11.46 -7.59
C ARG A 143 -25.22 -11.85 -8.18
N VAL A 144 -24.22 -12.11 -7.33
CA VAL A 144 -22.91 -12.62 -7.73
C VAL A 144 -23.06 -14.02 -8.32
N TRP A 145 -23.78 -14.91 -7.63
CA TRP A 145 -24.08 -16.27 -8.07
C TRP A 145 -24.72 -16.29 -9.45
N LYS A 146 -25.75 -15.48 -9.67
CA LYS A 146 -26.44 -15.38 -10.98
C LYS A 146 -25.50 -14.84 -12.08
N ARG A 147 -24.63 -13.87 -11.75
CA ARG A 147 -23.68 -13.28 -12.69
C ARG A 147 -22.65 -14.30 -13.17
N LEU A 148 -22.21 -15.20 -12.30
CA LEU A 148 -21.23 -16.24 -12.64
C LEU A 148 -21.78 -17.34 -13.56
N GLN A 149 -23.09 -17.47 -13.67
CA GLN A 149 -23.74 -18.49 -14.52
C GLN A 149 -24.05 -18.01 -15.94
N ILE A 150 -23.86 -16.73 -16.22
CA ILE A 150 -24.09 -16.15 -17.56
C ILE A 150 -22.78 -15.73 -18.22
N ALA A 151 -22.82 -15.50 -19.54
CA ALA A 151 -21.64 -15.05 -20.28
C ALA A 151 -20.97 -13.81 -19.64
N PRO A 152 -19.64 -13.77 -19.66
CA PRO A 152 -18.69 -14.69 -20.28
C PRO A 152 -18.31 -15.91 -19.42
N PHE A 153 -18.78 -16.00 -18.16
CA PHE A 153 -18.37 -17.05 -17.22
C PHE A 153 -18.99 -18.40 -17.53
N ASN A 154 -20.32 -18.46 -17.66
CA ASN A 154 -21.10 -19.67 -17.91
C ASN A 154 -20.76 -20.84 -16.96
N PHE A 155 -20.40 -20.54 -15.70
CA PHE A 155 -20.08 -21.58 -14.74
C PHE A 155 -21.32 -22.41 -14.36
N PRO A 156 -21.19 -23.72 -14.22
CA PRO A 156 -22.27 -24.56 -13.72
C PRO A 156 -22.64 -24.19 -12.28
N THR A 157 -23.89 -24.46 -11.92
CA THR A 157 -24.46 -24.09 -10.59
C THR A 157 -23.57 -24.47 -9.39
N PRO A 158 -22.97 -25.69 -9.34
CA PRO A 158 -22.10 -26.06 -8.22
C PRO A 158 -20.88 -25.15 -8.06
N ILE A 159 -20.24 -24.80 -9.18
CA ILE A 159 -19.08 -23.90 -9.20
C ILE A 159 -19.49 -22.48 -8.82
N ALA A 160 -20.57 -21.97 -9.40
CA ALA A 160 -21.07 -20.63 -9.10
C ALA A 160 -21.44 -20.49 -7.61
N ASN A 161 -22.01 -21.53 -6.96
CA ASN A 161 -22.30 -21.55 -5.53
C ASN A 161 -21.05 -21.39 -4.67
N ILE A 162 -20.01 -22.18 -4.98
CA ILE A 162 -18.75 -22.13 -4.23
C ILE A 162 -18.07 -20.77 -4.39
N LEU A 163 -17.97 -20.28 -5.63
CA LEU A 163 -17.36 -18.99 -5.93
C LEU A 163 -18.11 -17.83 -5.26
N ALA A 164 -19.43 -17.81 -5.33
CA ALA A 164 -20.24 -16.80 -4.65
C ALA A 164 -20.07 -16.87 -3.12
N GLY A 165 -20.01 -18.09 -2.55
CA GLY A 165 -19.76 -18.30 -1.12
C GLY A 165 -18.37 -17.81 -0.69
N LEU A 166 -17.32 -18.13 -1.45
CA LEU A 166 -15.95 -17.65 -1.20
C LEU A 166 -15.85 -16.13 -1.23
N CYS A 167 -16.57 -15.48 -2.14
CA CYS A 167 -16.49 -14.02 -2.35
C CYS A 167 -17.43 -13.20 -1.46
N SER A 168 -18.34 -13.83 -0.71
CA SER A 168 -19.34 -13.14 0.12
C SER A 168 -19.05 -13.31 1.61
N MET A 169 -19.58 -12.39 2.41
CA MET A 169 -19.55 -12.46 3.86
C MET A 169 -20.95 -12.26 4.42
N LYS A 170 -21.20 -12.82 5.61
CA LYS A 170 -22.43 -12.56 6.37
C LYS A 170 -22.38 -11.16 7.00
N GLU A 171 -23.43 -10.39 6.83
CA GLU A 171 -23.64 -9.09 7.46
C GLU A 171 -25.05 -9.06 8.09
N THR A 172 -25.13 -8.86 9.40
CA THR A 172 -26.41 -8.69 10.09
C THR A 172 -26.81 -7.21 10.08
N ARG A 173 -27.97 -6.89 9.57
CA ARG A 173 -28.54 -5.53 9.54
C ARG A 173 -29.81 -5.47 10.38
N THR A 174 -30.01 -4.34 11.03
CA THR A 174 -31.28 -4.01 11.69
C THR A 174 -32.17 -3.34 10.65
N LEU A 175 -33.34 -3.88 10.42
CA LEU A 175 -34.36 -3.33 9.53
C LEU A 175 -35.11 -2.19 10.24
N ASP A 176 -35.92 -1.46 9.49
CA ASP A 176 -36.71 -0.30 9.99
C ASP A 176 -37.70 -0.70 11.07
N ASP A 177 -38.18 -1.94 11.07
CA ASP A 177 -39.03 -2.55 12.08
C ASP A 177 -38.29 -3.02 13.34
N GLY A 178 -36.95 -2.79 13.43
CA GLY A 178 -36.13 -3.21 14.55
C GLY A 178 -35.68 -4.67 14.48
N THR A 179 -36.13 -5.47 13.54
CA THR A 179 -35.74 -6.87 13.39
C THR A 179 -34.31 -6.97 12.84
N LYS A 180 -33.57 -7.99 13.27
CA LYS A 180 -32.24 -8.28 12.74
C LYS A 180 -32.31 -9.33 11.65
N LYS A 181 -31.80 -9.01 10.48
CA LYS A 181 -31.76 -9.92 9.34
C LYS A 181 -30.33 -10.08 8.82
N ASP A 182 -30.00 -11.32 8.47
CA ASP A 182 -28.69 -11.66 7.89
C ASP A 182 -28.74 -11.55 6.37
N PHE A 183 -27.73 -10.85 5.85
CA PHE A 183 -27.47 -10.70 4.43
C PHE A 183 -26.09 -11.28 4.10
N TYR A 184 -25.94 -11.81 2.91
CA TYR A 184 -24.66 -12.25 2.39
C TYR A 184 -24.25 -11.30 1.29
N VAL A 185 -23.16 -10.55 1.53
CA VAL A 185 -22.78 -9.38 0.73
C VAL A 185 -21.31 -9.38 0.37
N LEU A 186 -20.91 -8.57 -0.60
CA LEU A 186 -19.49 -8.37 -0.91
C LEU A 186 -18.78 -7.61 0.22
N PRO A 187 -17.64 -8.13 0.71
CA PRO A 187 -16.84 -7.45 1.72
C PRO A 187 -16.07 -6.26 1.13
N GLN A 188 -16.04 -5.14 1.84
CA GLN A 188 -15.17 -4.02 1.49
C GLN A 188 -13.74 -4.27 2.00
N GLY A 189 -12.88 -4.84 1.14
CA GLY A 189 -11.48 -5.13 1.46
C GLY A 189 -11.01 -6.55 1.09
N ALA A 190 -11.86 -7.36 0.42
CA ALA A 190 -11.43 -8.62 -0.19
C ALA A 190 -10.83 -8.40 -1.58
N PRO A 191 -9.83 -9.17 -2.00
CA PRO A 191 -9.18 -9.05 -3.31
C PRO A 191 -10.13 -9.19 -4.51
N THR A 192 -11.18 -10.01 -4.38
CA THR A 192 -12.16 -10.27 -5.44
C THR A 192 -13.25 -9.22 -5.57
N SER A 193 -13.50 -8.44 -4.52
CA SER A 193 -14.62 -7.48 -4.52
C SER A 193 -14.51 -6.43 -5.64
N PRO A 194 -13.34 -5.85 -5.96
CA PRO A 194 -13.20 -4.88 -7.05
C PRO A 194 -13.64 -5.40 -8.42
N ILE A 195 -13.16 -6.57 -8.83
CA ILE A 195 -13.52 -7.14 -10.14
C ILE A 195 -15.00 -7.55 -10.19
N ILE A 196 -15.52 -8.12 -9.09
CA ILE A 196 -16.93 -8.50 -9.00
C ILE A 196 -17.84 -7.28 -9.11
N THR A 197 -17.48 -6.15 -8.52
CA THR A 197 -18.28 -4.91 -8.69
C THR A 197 -18.35 -4.49 -10.15
N ASN A 198 -17.26 -4.58 -10.92
CA ASN A 198 -17.29 -4.29 -12.35
C ASN A 198 -18.15 -5.30 -13.12
N MET A 199 -18.05 -6.59 -12.80
CA MET A 199 -18.89 -7.64 -13.41
C MET A 199 -20.39 -7.38 -13.19
N ILE A 200 -20.77 -6.92 -12.02
CA ILE A 200 -22.17 -6.62 -11.65
C ILE A 200 -22.64 -5.32 -12.29
N CYS A 201 -21.76 -4.31 -12.36
CA CYS A 201 -22.06 -3.00 -12.93
C CYS A 201 -22.06 -2.96 -14.45
N ASP A 202 -21.69 -4.02 -15.15
CA ASP A 202 -21.66 -4.09 -16.61
C ASP A 202 -23.00 -3.64 -17.27
N LYS A 203 -24.13 -4.12 -16.74
CA LYS A 203 -25.46 -3.70 -17.19
C LYS A 203 -25.77 -2.25 -16.80
N LEU A 204 -25.35 -1.80 -15.63
CA LEU A 204 -25.45 -0.40 -15.20
C LEU A 204 -24.69 0.50 -16.15
N ASP A 205 -23.42 0.18 -16.43
CA ASP A 205 -22.56 0.96 -17.32
C ASP A 205 -23.14 1.08 -18.72
N ARG A 206 -23.65 -0.02 -19.31
CA ARG A 206 -24.29 0.02 -20.63
C ARG A 206 -25.53 0.92 -20.66
N ARG A 207 -26.36 0.88 -19.61
CA ARG A 207 -27.57 1.73 -19.55
C ARG A 207 -27.21 3.20 -19.34
N LEU A 208 -26.25 3.50 -18.46
CA LEU A 208 -25.79 4.86 -18.21
C LEU A 208 -25.06 5.45 -19.42
N ALA A 209 -24.29 4.64 -20.16
CA ALA A 209 -23.68 5.04 -21.42
C ALA A 209 -24.75 5.35 -22.49
N GLY A 210 -25.83 4.57 -22.54
CA GLY A 210 -26.99 4.86 -23.41
C GLY A 210 -27.68 6.17 -23.05
N LEU A 211 -27.86 6.44 -21.75
CA LEU A 211 -28.36 7.71 -21.24
C LEU A 211 -27.41 8.87 -21.62
N ALA A 212 -26.12 8.69 -21.42
CA ALA A 212 -25.10 9.68 -21.76
C ALA A 212 -25.12 10.03 -23.26
N LYS A 213 -25.21 9.03 -24.12
CA LYS A 213 -25.33 9.21 -25.55
C LYS A 213 -26.59 9.99 -25.94
N ARG A 214 -27.74 9.66 -25.34
CA ARG A 214 -29.03 10.35 -25.58
C ARG A 214 -28.98 11.85 -25.29
N PHE A 215 -28.29 12.24 -24.23
CA PHE A 215 -28.18 13.61 -23.76
C PHE A 215 -26.89 14.32 -24.21
N ASN A 216 -26.07 13.68 -25.05
CA ASN A 216 -24.78 14.18 -25.51
C ASN A 216 -23.87 14.64 -24.36
N VAL A 217 -23.68 13.76 -23.38
CA VAL A 217 -22.80 13.98 -22.21
C VAL A 217 -21.76 12.87 -22.12
N ASN A 218 -20.58 13.17 -21.55
CA ASN A 218 -19.58 12.16 -21.24
C ASN A 218 -19.98 11.40 -19.98
N TYR A 219 -19.60 10.13 -19.91
CA TYR A 219 -19.86 9.25 -18.78
C TYR A 219 -18.64 8.39 -18.44
N THR A 220 -18.33 8.30 -17.17
CA THR A 220 -17.40 7.31 -16.62
C THR A 220 -17.83 6.87 -15.22
N ARG A 221 -17.34 5.69 -14.79
CA ARG A 221 -17.50 5.20 -13.42
C ARG A 221 -16.16 4.80 -12.85
N TYR A 222 -15.81 5.35 -11.70
CA TYR A 222 -14.66 4.93 -10.89
C TYR A 222 -15.15 4.30 -9.57
N ALA A 223 -15.27 2.97 -9.54
CA ALA A 223 -15.89 2.22 -8.44
C ALA A 223 -17.34 2.68 -8.17
N ASP A 224 -17.57 3.30 -6.99
CA ASP A 224 -18.83 3.92 -6.56
C ASP A 224 -19.04 5.35 -7.06
N ASP A 225 -17.98 6.01 -7.54
CA ASP A 225 -18.05 7.37 -8.08
C ASP A 225 -18.45 7.34 -9.57
N ILE A 226 -19.62 7.87 -9.88
CA ILE A 226 -20.14 8.06 -11.24
C ILE A 226 -19.96 9.53 -11.62
N THR A 227 -19.41 9.79 -12.80
CA THR A 227 -19.22 11.14 -13.29
C THR A 227 -19.85 11.30 -14.66
N PHE A 228 -20.65 12.35 -14.81
CA PHE A 228 -21.11 12.87 -16.10
C PHE A 228 -20.54 14.27 -16.34
N SER A 229 -20.29 14.63 -17.58
CA SER A 229 -19.86 15.99 -17.92
C SER A 229 -20.38 16.43 -19.27
N SER A 230 -20.60 17.72 -19.43
CA SER A 230 -21.17 18.30 -20.66
C SER A 230 -20.87 19.79 -20.83
N MET A 231 -21.01 20.26 -22.06
CA MET A 231 -21.00 21.70 -22.36
C MET A 231 -22.33 22.38 -21.99
N HIS A 232 -23.44 21.63 -21.95
CA HIS A 232 -24.77 22.12 -21.68
C HIS A 232 -25.29 21.63 -20.32
N ASN A 233 -26.15 22.43 -19.68
CA ASN A 233 -26.75 22.02 -18.41
C ASN A 233 -27.96 21.11 -18.65
N VAL A 234 -27.79 19.84 -18.54
CA VAL A 234 -28.84 18.81 -18.60
C VAL A 234 -29.22 18.29 -17.18
N TYR A 235 -28.62 18.83 -16.14
CA TYR A 235 -28.70 18.34 -14.75
C TYR A 235 -29.69 19.12 -13.90
N GLN A 236 -30.78 19.67 -14.50
CA GLN A 236 -31.82 20.37 -13.74
C GLN A 236 -32.57 19.39 -12.84
N ASN A 237 -32.88 19.83 -11.62
CA ASN A 237 -33.74 19.10 -10.72
C ASN A 237 -35.09 18.79 -11.40
N ASN A 238 -35.55 17.55 -11.31
CA ASN A 238 -36.75 17.05 -12.01
C ASN A 238 -36.65 17.02 -13.54
N GLY A 239 -35.51 17.32 -14.15
CA GLY A 239 -35.26 17.13 -15.56
C GLY A 239 -35.30 15.66 -15.98
N GLU A 240 -35.50 15.43 -17.27
CA GLU A 240 -35.61 14.05 -17.83
C GLU A 240 -34.36 13.24 -17.60
N PHE A 241 -33.17 13.87 -17.73
CA PHE A 241 -31.90 13.21 -17.45
C PHE A 241 -31.85 12.66 -16.01
N ILE A 242 -32.18 13.49 -15.03
CA ILE A 242 -32.12 13.09 -13.60
C ILE A 242 -33.15 12.00 -13.27
N LYS A 243 -34.38 12.11 -13.80
CA LYS A 243 -35.41 11.07 -13.62
C LYS A 243 -34.97 9.73 -14.17
N GLU A 244 -34.46 9.70 -15.38
CA GLU A 244 -34.02 8.46 -16.01
C GLU A 244 -32.76 7.89 -15.35
N LEU A 245 -31.83 8.75 -14.92
CA LEU A 245 -30.66 8.38 -14.14
C LEU A 245 -31.05 7.66 -12.85
N HIS A 246 -31.95 8.25 -12.05
CA HIS A 246 -32.46 7.64 -10.82
C HIS A 246 -33.13 6.28 -11.11
N ARG A 247 -33.98 6.21 -12.14
CA ARG A 247 -34.62 4.98 -12.57
C ARG A 247 -33.61 3.89 -12.89
N ILE A 248 -32.57 4.22 -13.69
CA ILE A 248 -31.53 3.25 -14.07
C ILE A 248 -30.78 2.72 -12.84
N ILE A 249 -30.35 3.61 -11.94
CA ILE A 249 -29.58 3.25 -10.74
C ILE A 249 -30.42 2.35 -9.81
N THR A 250 -31.67 2.75 -9.56
CA THR A 250 -32.60 1.98 -8.72
C THR A 250 -32.93 0.61 -9.31
N ASP A 251 -33.23 0.52 -10.63
CA ASP A 251 -33.46 -0.74 -11.33
C ASP A 251 -32.27 -1.70 -11.27
N GLN A 252 -31.06 -1.16 -11.08
CA GLN A 252 -29.84 -1.94 -10.90
C GLN A 252 -29.54 -2.22 -9.43
N GLY A 253 -30.46 -1.95 -8.52
CA GLY A 253 -30.35 -2.26 -7.09
C GLY A 253 -29.30 -1.44 -6.37
N PHE A 254 -29.04 -0.21 -6.82
CA PHE A 254 -28.17 0.74 -6.15
C PHE A 254 -28.96 1.96 -5.65
N THR A 255 -28.39 2.64 -4.66
CA THR A 255 -28.96 3.87 -4.08
C THR A 255 -27.97 5.00 -4.22
N ILE A 256 -28.45 6.16 -4.64
CA ILE A 256 -27.64 7.38 -4.74
C ILE A 256 -27.41 7.96 -3.33
N ASN A 257 -26.22 8.46 -3.11
CA ASN A 257 -25.85 9.20 -1.92
C ASN A 257 -26.03 10.71 -2.18
N ASP A 258 -27.21 11.24 -1.92
CA ASP A 258 -27.55 12.63 -2.20
C ASP A 258 -26.62 13.64 -1.52
N LYS A 259 -26.12 13.30 -0.32
CA LYS A 259 -25.17 14.16 0.43
C LYS A 259 -23.83 14.36 -0.26
N LYS A 260 -23.47 13.45 -1.17
CA LYS A 260 -22.22 13.53 -1.94
C LYS A 260 -22.45 13.86 -3.41
N THR A 261 -23.69 13.80 -3.88
CA THR A 261 -24.06 14.21 -5.24
C THR A 261 -23.85 15.71 -5.40
N ARG A 262 -23.14 16.11 -6.45
CA ARG A 262 -22.81 17.51 -6.68
C ARG A 262 -22.71 17.87 -8.15
N LEU A 263 -23.24 19.03 -8.51
CA LEU A 263 -23.05 19.67 -9.81
C LEU A 263 -22.01 20.78 -9.69
N GLN A 264 -20.93 20.65 -10.43
CA GLN A 264 -19.84 21.63 -10.48
C GLN A 264 -19.93 22.37 -11.84
N LYS A 265 -19.93 23.70 -11.79
CA LYS A 265 -20.07 24.57 -12.98
C LYS A 265 -18.73 25.22 -13.34
N LEU A 266 -18.56 25.58 -14.58
CA LEU A 266 -17.44 26.42 -15.02
C LEU A 266 -17.40 27.72 -14.20
N GLY A 267 -16.20 28.15 -13.80
CA GLY A 267 -15.97 29.27 -12.87
C GLY A 267 -15.73 28.83 -11.44
N ALA A 268 -16.18 27.61 -11.05
CA ALA A 268 -15.82 26.96 -9.79
C ALA A 268 -14.73 25.90 -10.03
N ARG A 269 -14.11 25.43 -8.96
CA ARG A 269 -13.16 24.31 -9.03
C ARG A 269 -13.91 23.04 -9.39
N GLN A 270 -13.66 22.51 -10.57
CA GLN A 270 -14.18 21.24 -11.04
C GLN A 270 -13.18 20.12 -10.74
N GLU A 271 -13.67 19.02 -10.15
CA GLU A 271 -12.84 17.93 -9.67
C GLU A 271 -13.48 16.57 -9.97
N VAL A 272 -12.69 15.64 -10.52
CA VAL A 272 -13.06 14.25 -10.78
C VAL A 272 -12.04 13.35 -10.14
N THR A 273 -12.44 12.44 -9.25
CA THR A 273 -11.57 11.50 -8.51
C THR A 273 -10.34 12.17 -7.86
N GLY A 274 -10.47 13.41 -7.38
CA GLY A 274 -9.38 14.16 -6.73
C GLY A 274 -8.47 14.92 -7.68
N ILE A 275 -8.72 14.89 -8.98
CA ILE A 275 -7.99 15.64 -10.02
C ILE A 275 -8.82 16.85 -10.45
N ILE A 276 -8.18 18.02 -10.55
CA ILE A 276 -8.81 19.21 -11.08
C ILE A 276 -8.89 19.10 -12.60
N VAL A 277 -10.11 19.20 -13.13
CA VAL A 277 -10.41 19.10 -14.55
C VAL A 277 -10.80 20.48 -15.09
N SER A 278 -9.83 21.18 -15.63
CA SER A 278 -10.02 22.45 -16.33
C SER A 278 -9.54 22.29 -17.78
N LYS A 279 -9.01 23.33 -18.40
CA LYS A 279 -8.38 23.23 -19.74
C LYS A 279 -7.23 22.19 -19.76
N LYS A 280 -6.55 22.00 -18.62
CA LYS A 280 -5.53 20.95 -18.39
C LYS A 280 -5.81 20.29 -17.06
N LEU A 281 -5.47 19.01 -16.94
CA LEU A 281 -5.52 18.31 -15.66
C LEU A 281 -4.52 18.93 -14.68
N ASN A 282 -4.91 18.99 -13.42
CA ASN A 282 -4.05 19.56 -12.39
C ASN A 282 -4.32 18.92 -11.02
N VAL A 283 -3.38 19.10 -10.10
CA VAL A 283 -3.56 18.81 -8.68
C VAL A 283 -3.96 20.08 -7.93
N THR A 284 -4.40 19.93 -6.68
CA THR A 284 -4.73 21.10 -5.86
C THR A 284 -3.46 21.93 -5.56
N GLN A 285 -3.60 23.25 -5.45
CA GLN A 285 -2.49 24.14 -5.05
C GLN A 285 -1.87 23.72 -3.71
N LYS A 286 -2.70 23.23 -2.78
CA LYS A 286 -2.23 22.69 -1.50
C LYS A 286 -1.26 21.54 -1.71
N TYR A 287 -1.55 20.62 -2.65
CA TYR A 287 -0.69 19.47 -2.95
C TYR A 287 0.73 19.90 -3.36
N VAL A 288 0.82 20.82 -4.31
CA VAL A 288 2.10 21.38 -4.79
C VAL A 288 2.82 22.13 -3.68
N ARG A 289 2.08 22.95 -2.93
CA ARG A 289 2.63 23.72 -1.80
C ARG A 289 3.20 22.82 -0.70
N ASP A 290 2.52 21.73 -0.38
CA ASP A 290 3.00 20.79 0.64
C ASP A 290 4.34 20.14 0.22
N ILE A 291 4.50 19.73 -1.05
CA ILE A 291 5.78 19.24 -1.58
C ILE A 291 6.86 20.33 -1.52
N ARG A 292 6.54 21.52 -2.02
CA ARG A 292 7.48 22.66 -2.03
C ARG A 292 7.99 23.01 -0.65
N ASN A 293 7.10 23.04 0.34
CA ASN A 293 7.45 23.38 1.72
C ASN A 293 8.39 22.33 2.32
N ILE A 294 8.14 21.03 2.08
CA ILE A 294 9.01 19.97 2.59
C ILE A 294 10.40 20.07 1.94
N LEU A 295 10.47 20.22 0.62
CA LEU A 295 11.73 20.38 -0.10
C LEU A 295 12.49 21.63 0.32
N TYR A 296 11.79 22.74 0.59
CA TYR A 296 12.40 23.97 1.13
C TYR A 296 12.99 23.75 2.52
N MET A 297 12.24 23.10 3.42
CA MET A 297 12.71 22.79 4.77
C MET A 297 13.94 21.88 4.73
N TRP A 298 13.92 20.88 3.87
CA TRP A 298 15.07 19.98 3.70
C TRP A 298 16.31 20.71 3.18
N ASP A 299 16.16 21.54 2.15
CA ASP A 299 17.22 22.32 1.54
C ASP A 299 17.84 23.32 2.53
N ARG A 300 17.00 24.02 3.31
CA ARG A 300 17.43 25.12 4.18
C ARG A 300 17.93 24.68 5.55
N TYR A 301 17.32 23.63 6.11
CA TYR A 301 17.51 23.24 7.50
C TYR A 301 17.94 21.77 7.66
N GLY A 302 18.17 21.07 6.57
CA GLY A 302 18.57 19.68 6.57
C GLY A 302 17.40 18.67 6.67
N TYR A 303 17.74 17.41 6.38
CA TYR A 303 16.77 16.31 6.31
C TYR A 303 16.04 16.08 7.63
N SER A 304 16.77 16.03 8.75
CA SER A 304 16.20 15.76 10.08
C SER A 304 15.13 16.79 10.49
N VAL A 305 15.36 18.07 10.20
CA VAL A 305 14.39 19.14 10.48
C VAL A 305 13.16 19.00 9.58
N ALA A 306 13.35 18.73 8.29
CA ALA A 306 12.24 18.49 7.38
C ALA A 306 11.39 17.30 7.82
N TYR A 307 12.03 16.19 8.21
CA TYR A 307 11.38 15.00 8.73
C TYR A 307 10.59 15.27 10.01
N SER A 308 11.19 15.93 10.98
CA SER A 308 10.55 16.26 12.27
C SER A 308 9.29 17.12 12.12
N LYS A 309 9.23 17.99 11.11
CA LYS A 309 8.04 18.81 10.78
C LYS A 309 7.00 18.04 9.96
N PHE A 310 7.46 17.13 9.11
CA PHE A 310 6.59 16.32 8.25
C PHE A 310 5.85 15.22 9.03
N PHE A 311 6.57 14.48 9.87
CA PHE A 311 6.08 13.24 10.47
C PHE A 311 4.84 13.39 11.36
N PRO A 312 4.73 14.35 12.27
CA PRO A 312 3.54 14.53 13.12
C PRO A 312 2.26 14.71 12.27
N LYS A 313 2.35 15.57 11.26
CA LYS A 313 1.23 15.84 10.35
C LYS A 313 0.85 14.60 9.53
N TYR A 314 1.85 13.89 9.02
CA TYR A 314 1.63 12.64 8.27
C TYR A 314 0.98 11.56 9.14
N LYS A 315 1.44 11.40 10.37
CA LYS A 315 0.86 10.47 11.35
C LYS A 315 -0.61 10.81 11.66
N GLU A 316 -0.92 12.07 11.83
CA GLU A 316 -2.30 12.53 12.04
C GLU A 316 -3.20 12.25 10.83
N GLU A 317 -2.74 12.58 9.61
CA GLU A 317 -3.49 12.36 8.38
C GLU A 317 -3.68 10.87 8.04
N LYS A 318 -2.68 10.02 8.32
CA LYS A 318 -2.68 8.60 7.96
C LYS A 318 -3.22 7.68 9.04
N GLY A 319 -3.12 8.04 10.33
CA GLY A 319 -3.79 7.41 11.50
C GLY A 319 -3.70 5.90 11.70
N HIS A 320 -3.21 5.15 10.70
CA HIS A 320 -3.20 3.68 10.68
C HIS A 320 -1.80 3.08 10.42
N LEU A 321 -0.76 3.88 10.61
CA LEU A 321 0.62 3.39 10.49
C LEU A 321 0.89 2.35 11.59
N LYS A 322 0.91 1.09 11.20
CA LYS A 322 1.06 -0.03 12.12
C LYS A 322 2.51 -0.42 12.37
N LYS A 323 3.41 -0.18 11.43
CA LYS A 323 4.81 -0.56 11.51
C LYS A 323 5.66 0.54 10.87
N GLY A 324 6.69 0.97 11.63
CA GLY A 324 7.72 1.88 11.16
C GLY A 324 7.26 3.30 10.84
N THR A 325 8.19 4.20 10.89
CA THR A 325 8.03 5.57 10.40
C THR A 325 8.21 5.58 8.89
N PRO A 326 7.32 6.19 8.11
CA PRO A 326 7.53 6.28 6.68
C PRO A 326 8.76 7.13 6.39
N ASP A 327 9.65 6.63 5.57
CA ASP A 327 10.75 7.42 5.05
C ASP A 327 10.22 8.61 4.24
N LEU A 328 10.70 9.81 4.57
CA LEU A 328 10.30 11.03 3.89
C LEU A 328 10.67 11.02 2.40
N ILE A 329 11.80 10.41 2.05
CA ILE A 329 12.25 10.26 0.65
C ILE A 329 11.20 9.47 -0.14
N ASN A 330 10.79 8.29 0.36
CA ASN A 330 9.80 7.46 -0.32
C ASN A 330 8.42 8.15 -0.42
N VAL A 331 8.04 8.93 0.59
CA VAL A 331 6.79 9.70 0.55
C VAL A 331 6.85 10.83 -0.47
N LEU A 332 7.97 11.55 -0.56
CA LEU A 332 8.17 12.61 -1.54
C LEU A 332 8.22 12.05 -2.97
N ASP A 333 8.94 10.95 -3.16
CA ASP A 333 9.00 10.26 -4.43
C ASP A 333 7.61 9.86 -4.93
N GLY A 334 6.82 9.19 -4.10
CA GLY A 334 5.44 8.85 -4.42
C GLY A 334 4.55 10.08 -4.70
N LYS A 335 4.79 11.22 -4.02
CA LYS A 335 4.07 12.48 -4.31
C LYS A 335 4.50 13.10 -5.64
N LEU A 336 5.77 13.05 -5.99
CA LEU A 336 6.29 13.55 -7.26
C LEU A 336 5.85 12.67 -8.42
N LEU A 337 5.86 11.35 -8.26
CA LEU A 337 5.30 10.42 -9.25
C LEU A 337 3.81 10.69 -9.52
N TYR A 338 3.01 10.93 -8.48
CA TYR A 338 1.61 11.32 -8.67
C TYR A 338 1.47 12.67 -9.38
N LEU A 339 2.33 13.66 -9.05
CA LEU A 339 2.33 14.95 -9.72
C LEU A 339 2.68 14.80 -11.23
N LYS A 340 3.69 13.98 -11.54
CA LYS A 340 4.10 13.58 -12.89
C LYS A 340 2.93 12.93 -13.64
N MET A 341 2.26 11.96 -13.01
CA MET A 341 1.14 11.25 -13.61
C MET A 341 -0.01 12.20 -14.02
N VAL A 342 -0.31 13.20 -13.16
CA VAL A 342 -1.43 14.13 -13.41
C VAL A 342 -1.08 15.26 -14.39
N LYS A 343 0.13 15.82 -14.31
CA LYS A 343 0.53 17.00 -15.06
C LYS A 343 1.37 16.70 -16.30
N GLY A 344 1.88 15.48 -16.41
CA GLY A 344 2.79 15.06 -17.47
C GLY A 344 4.26 15.32 -17.15
N GLU A 345 5.13 14.65 -17.89
CA GLU A 345 6.61 14.70 -17.71
C GLU A 345 7.18 16.10 -18.04
N ASN A 346 6.56 16.81 -18.97
CA ASN A 346 7.05 18.12 -19.45
C ASN A 346 6.50 19.31 -18.64
N ASP A 347 5.80 19.06 -17.51
CA ASP A 347 5.30 20.14 -16.68
C ASP A 347 6.44 20.84 -15.90
N SER A 348 6.54 22.16 -16.06
CA SER A 348 7.61 22.97 -15.46
C SER A 348 7.62 22.95 -13.92
N VAL A 349 6.46 22.78 -13.29
CA VAL A 349 6.35 22.70 -11.83
C VAL A 349 6.84 21.34 -11.34
N TYR A 350 6.44 20.28 -12.06
CA TYR A 350 6.95 18.92 -11.76
C TYR A 350 8.48 18.89 -11.91
N ASN A 351 9.01 19.28 -13.06
CA ASN A 351 10.46 19.22 -13.32
C ASN A 351 11.26 19.96 -12.26
N ARG A 352 10.91 21.22 -11.96
CA ARG A 352 11.60 22.01 -10.93
C ARG A 352 11.59 21.34 -9.53
N LEU A 353 10.47 20.73 -9.13
CA LEU A 353 10.37 20.08 -7.82
C LEU A 353 11.11 18.74 -7.81
N ASN A 354 11.08 18.02 -8.91
CA ASN A 354 11.78 16.76 -9.07
C ASN A 354 13.31 16.95 -9.11
N ASP A 355 13.81 17.95 -9.86
CA ASP A 355 15.24 18.27 -9.91
C ASP A 355 15.75 18.65 -8.52
N LYS A 356 14.99 19.48 -7.80
CA LYS A 356 15.34 19.82 -6.42
C LYS A 356 15.37 18.61 -5.50
N PHE A 357 14.39 17.71 -5.62
CA PHE A 357 14.34 16.47 -4.84
C PHE A 357 15.52 15.56 -5.16
N THR A 358 15.84 15.38 -6.43
CA THR A 358 16.96 14.54 -6.89
C THR A 358 18.29 15.07 -6.35
N THR A 359 18.54 16.38 -6.47
CA THR A 359 19.76 17.02 -5.94
C THR A 359 19.89 16.80 -4.42
N LEU A 360 18.82 17.00 -3.66
CA LEU A 360 18.82 16.81 -2.20
C LEU A 360 19.06 15.35 -1.82
N ARG A 361 18.47 14.40 -2.56
CA ARG A 361 18.65 12.97 -2.35
C ARG A 361 20.07 12.53 -2.66
N GLU A 362 20.66 13.00 -3.77
CA GLU A 362 22.05 12.70 -4.13
C GLU A 362 23.05 13.24 -3.10
N ASN A 363 22.79 14.39 -2.53
CA ASN A 363 23.63 14.96 -1.47
C ASN A 363 23.66 14.08 -0.22
N ILE A 364 22.55 13.48 0.18
CA ILE A 364 22.54 12.49 1.29
C ILE A 364 23.38 11.27 0.91
N ILE A 365 23.24 10.74 -0.31
CA ILE A 365 23.99 9.57 -0.77
C ILE A 365 25.49 9.88 -0.80
N LYS A 366 25.88 11.03 -1.32
CA LYS A 366 27.28 11.48 -1.36
C LYS A 366 27.87 11.63 0.04
N THR A 367 27.12 12.25 0.93
CA THR A 367 27.53 12.41 2.33
C THR A 367 27.72 11.06 3.00
N ASN A 368 26.76 10.16 2.86
CA ASN A 368 26.89 8.79 3.40
C ASN A 368 28.06 8.01 2.78
N ASN A 369 28.31 8.15 1.47
CA ASN A 369 29.45 7.51 0.82
C ASN A 369 30.80 8.09 1.24
N GLN A 370 30.88 9.40 1.51
CA GLN A 370 32.08 10.02 2.08
C GLN A 370 32.39 9.48 3.48
N TYR A 371 31.37 9.24 4.28
CA TYR A 371 31.54 8.61 5.60
C TYR A 371 31.98 7.14 5.48
N VAL A 372 31.45 6.38 4.53
CA VAL A 372 31.87 4.98 4.29
C VAL A 372 33.34 4.89 3.84
N THR A 373 33.79 5.77 2.95
CA THR A 373 35.21 5.82 2.53
C THR A 373 36.14 6.25 3.65
N TYR A 374 35.69 7.12 4.56
CA TYR A 374 36.52 7.55 5.70
C TYR A 374 36.67 6.46 6.77
N ILE A 375 35.75 5.54 6.87
CA ILE A 375 35.78 4.41 7.83
C ILE A 375 36.70 3.28 7.35
N ASP A 376 36.88 3.10 6.03
CA ASP A 376 37.79 2.09 5.48
C ASP A 376 39.27 2.27 5.83
N THR A 377 39.66 3.41 6.39
CA THR A 377 41.03 3.71 6.78
C THR A 377 41.31 3.57 8.27
N LYS A 378 40.33 3.11 9.10
CA LYS A 378 40.57 2.96 10.56
C LYS A 378 40.81 1.52 11.00
N PRO A 379 41.47 1.32 12.16
CA PRO A 379 41.86 0.01 12.63
C PRO A 379 40.70 -0.99 12.75
N ILE A 380 40.93 -2.18 12.26
CA ILE A 380 40.04 -3.32 12.30
C ILE A 380 39.96 -3.80 13.75
N ILE A 381 38.76 -3.96 14.27
CA ILE A 381 38.53 -4.61 15.55
C ILE A 381 38.16 -6.06 15.25
N GLU A 382 38.97 -7.00 15.71
CA GLU A 382 38.71 -8.43 15.57
C GLU A 382 37.88 -8.95 16.74
N PHE A 383 36.99 -9.86 16.44
CA PHE A 383 36.14 -10.50 17.41
C PHE A 383 36.48 -11.96 17.53
N GLU A 384 36.70 -12.43 18.73
CA GLU A 384 36.76 -13.83 19.04
C GLU A 384 35.47 -14.32 19.70
N LYS A 385 34.90 -15.37 19.13
CA LYS A 385 33.77 -16.07 19.72
C LYS A 385 34.27 -16.98 20.84
N LYS A 386 33.97 -16.64 22.07
CA LYS A 386 34.30 -17.44 23.23
C LYS A 386 33.03 -18.05 23.81
N ASN A 387 32.93 -19.37 23.78
CA ASN A 387 31.75 -20.13 24.19
C ASN A 387 30.47 -19.67 23.44
N ASN A 388 29.56 -20.53 23.15
CA ASN A 388 28.42 -20.30 22.22
C ASN A 388 27.48 -19.13 22.53
N THR A 389 27.74 -18.33 23.56
CA THR A 389 26.82 -17.29 24.06
C THR A 389 27.41 -15.91 24.23
N SER A 390 28.72 -15.68 24.04
CA SER A 390 29.30 -14.36 24.21
C SER A 390 30.37 -14.03 23.17
N ILE A 391 30.46 -12.78 22.80
CA ILE A 391 31.46 -12.21 21.90
C ILE A 391 32.40 -11.35 22.73
N ILE A 392 33.72 -11.65 22.64
CA ILE A 392 34.75 -10.79 23.22
C ILE A 392 35.28 -9.89 22.12
N ILE A 393 35.23 -8.60 22.35
CA ILE A 393 35.80 -7.59 21.46
C ILE A 393 37.22 -7.28 21.95
N THR A 394 38.20 -7.60 21.12
CA THR A 394 39.58 -7.20 21.38
C THR A 394 39.99 -6.15 20.35
N SER A 395 40.57 -5.05 20.80
CA SER A 395 41.23 -4.09 19.91
C SER A 395 42.62 -4.63 19.59
N SER A 396 42.83 -5.24 18.40
CA SER A 396 44.18 -5.51 17.90
C SER A 396 44.78 -4.24 17.37
N ASP A 397 45.97 -3.86 17.89
CA ASP A 397 46.83 -2.79 17.40
C ASP A 397 46.37 -1.33 17.61
N ALA A 398 46.21 -0.96 18.84
CA ALA A 398 46.35 0.44 19.23
C ALA A 398 47.82 0.77 19.59
N LYS A 399 48.78 0.26 18.83
CA LYS A 399 50.15 0.77 18.81
C LYS A 399 50.30 1.48 17.48
N THR A 400 50.05 2.71 17.48
CA THR A 400 50.76 3.82 16.81
C THR A 400 49.80 4.95 16.50
N GLU A 401 50.28 6.11 16.90
CA GLU A 401 49.79 7.43 16.56
C GLU A 401 48.48 7.94 17.18
N SER A 402 48.68 8.54 18.33
CA SER A 402 47.83 9.58 18.85
C SER A 402 47.82 10.80 17.91
N ASN A 403 47.09 10.72 16.83
CA ASN A 403 46.64 11.89 16.11
C ASN A 403 45.22 12.19 16.52
N ASN A 404 45.06 13.26 17.25
CA ASN A 404 43.82 13.88 17.56
C ASN A 404 43.02 14.14 16.28
N ILE A 405 42.11 13.27 15.94
CA ILE A 405 41.02 13.59 15.03
C ILE A 405 39.83 13.83 15.94
N GLU A 406 39.69 15.08 16.36
CA GLU A 406 38.41 15.57 16.81
C GLU A 406 37.43 15.43 15.68
N THR A 407 36.63 14.39 15.73
CA THR A 407 35.45 14.31 14.88
C THR A 407 34.35 15.01 15.64
N ASP A 408 33.94 16.19 15.17
CA ASP A 408 32.73 16.92 15.58
C ASP A 408 31.45 16.13 15.24
N PHE A 409 31.36 14.90 15.74
CA PHE A 409 30.17 14.09 15.66
C PHE A 409 29.52 14.07 17.03
N GLU A 410 28.68 15.07 17.28
CA GLU A 410 27.66 14.92 18.28
C GLU A 410 26.67 13.82 17.82
N PRO A 411 26.54 12.73 18.56
CA PRO A 411 25.57 11.71 18.26
C PRO A 411 24.18 12.35 18.35
N GLN A 412 23.43 12.25 17.28
CA GLN A 412 22.05 12.69 17.32
C GLN A 412 21.28 11.73 18.26
N GLU A 413 20.95 12.18 19.46
CA GLU A 413 20.20 11.45 20.48
C GLU A 413 18.90 10.79 20.00
N LYS A 414 18.47 11.09 18.77
CA LYS A 414 17.18 10.67 18.20
C LYS A 414 17.19 9.35 17.44
N THR A 415 18.36 8.73 17.27
CA THR A 415 18.50 7.44 16.60
C THR A 415 18.78 6.31 17.57
N THR A 416 18.89 6.57 18.86
CA THR A 416 19.13 5.56 19.88
C THR A 416 17.84 4.92 20.36
N ILE A 417 17.83 3.60 20.50
CA ILE A 417 16.76 2.87 21.18
C ILE A 417 16.85 3.22 22.66
N PRO A 418 15.78 3.72 23.31
CA PRO A 418 15.82 4.05 24.73
C PRO A 418 16.19 2.81 25.55
N GLY A 419 17.25 2.92 26.33
CA GLY A 419 17.67 1.82 27.19
C GLY A 419 18.93 1.09 26.73
N HIS A 420 19.38 1.30 25.49
CA HIS A 420 20.52 0.60 24.92
C HIS A 420 21.76 1.50 24.76
N ARG A 421 22.92 0.87 24.90
CA ARG A 421 24.21 1.40 24.43
C ARG A 421 24.53 0.72 23.10
N TYR A 422 25.47 1.26 22.34
CA TYR A 422 25.73 0.81 20.99
C TYR A 422 27.22 0.54 20.75
N ALA A 423 27.53 -0.53 20.06
CA ALA A 423 28.90 -1.00 19.83
C ALA A 423 29.18 -1.38 18.37
N TYR A 424 30.44 -1.30 17.97
CA TYR A 424 30.92 -1.48 16.63
C TYR A 424 31.61 -2.82 16.42
N PHE A 425 31.31 -3.51 15.32
CA PHE A 425 31.82 -4.83 15.11
C PHE A 425 32.25 -5.12 13.68
N MET A 426 33.33 -5.87 13.54
CA MET A 426 33.73 -6.50 12.28
C MET A 426 33.74 -8.00 12.49
N LEU A 427 32.92 -8.74 11.77
CA LEU A 427 32.89 -10.19 11.76
C LEU A 427 33.29 -10.64 10.36
N LYS A 428 34.56 -11.15 10.19
CA LYS A 428 35.06 -11.69 8.93
C LYS A 428 34.61 -10.86 7.70
N GLU A 429 35.07 -9.70 7.48
CA GLU A 429 34.71 -8.85 6.35
C GLU A 429 33.29 -8.25 6.36
N THR A 430 32.47 -8.56 7.37
CA THR A 430 31.13 -7.98 7.51
C THR A 430 31.12 -7.01 8.68
N LYS A 431 30.87 -5.73 8.40
CA LYS A 431 30.68 -4.73 9.47
C LYS A 431 29.32 -4.94 10.08
N ILE A 432 29.25 -5.23 11.37
CA ILE A 432 28.03 -5.40 12.13
C ILE A 432 27.91 -4.30 13.15
N LEU A 433 26.76 -3.73 13.19
CA LEU A 433 26.34 -2.74 14.11
C LEU A 433 25.43 -3.41 15.12
N ALA A 434 25.60 -3.27 16.37
CA ALA A 434 24.77 -3.89 17.39
C ALA A 434 24.43 -2.96 18.55
N SER A 435 23.22 -3.09 19.07
CA SER A 435 22.86 -2.49 20.34
C SER A 435 23.35 -3.34 21.50
N VAL A 436 23.74 -2.71 22.57
CA VAL A 436 24.19 -3.37 23.79
C VAL A 436 23.27 -2.90 24.93
N HIS A 437 22.78 -3.85 25.73
CA HIS A 437 21.91 -3.50 26.85
C HIS A 437 22.63 -2.61 27.86
N LYS A 438 21.92 -1.67 28.48
CA LYS A 438 22.50 -0.71 29.45
C LYS A 438 23.12 -1.37 30.68
N ASP A 439 22.65 -2.55 31.03
CA ASP A 439 23.05 -3.25 32.24
C ASP A 439 24.33 -4.07 32.06
N ILE A 440 24.86 -4.18 30.84
CA ILE A 440 26.19 -4.72 30.63
C ILE A 440 27.19 -3.67 31.13
N GLN A 441 27.68 -3.85 32.35
CA GLN A 441 28.69 -2.99 32.95
C GLN A 441 30.06 -3.37 32.40
N PRO A 442 30.71 -2.51 31.61
CA PRO A 442 32.15 -2.69 31.40
C PRO A 442 32.86 -2.45 32.71
N GLU A 443 33.92 -3.16 32.99
CA GLU A 443 34.77 -2.90 34.12
C GLU A 443 35.14 -1.41 34.18
N GLU A 444 35.27 -0.84 35.37
CA GLU A 444 35.26 0.61 35.65
C GLU A 444 36.20 1.49 34.81
N GLU A 445 37.25 0.94 34.22
CA GLU A 445 38.14 1.71 33.32
C GLU A 445 37.70 1.80 31.85
N SER A 446 36.72 1.01 31.43
CA SER A 446 36.23 0.97 30.05
C SER A 446 34.92 1.72 29.80
N GLN A 447 34.42 2.46 30.77
CA GLN A 447 33.16 3.22 30.70
C GLN A 447 33.13 4.37 29.67
N LYS A 448 34.05 4.40 28.72
CA LYS A 448 34.08 5.48 27.74
C LYS A 448 33.56 5.00 26.38
N GLU A 449 32.34 4.86 26.31
CA GLU A 449 31.53 5.49 25.34
C GLU A 449 31.39 4.90 23.99
N ILE A 450 30.46 4.08 23.87
CA ILE A 450 29.96 3.52 22.64
C ILE A 450 28.60 4.12 22.39
N LEU A 451 28.44 4.75 21.25
CA LEU A 451 27.26 5.50 20.93
C LEU A 451 26.75 5.21 19.53
N ALA A 452 25.59 4.81 19.40
CA ALA A 452 24.76 4.71 18.22
C ALA A 452 25.13 3.74 17.09
N ILE A 453 24.16 2.96 16.74
CA ILE A 453 24.17 1.99 15.65
C ILE A 453 23.19 2.42 14.55
N SER A 454 23.59 2.38 13.30
CA SER A 454 22.70 2.57 12.16
C SER A 454 22.93 1.51 11.09
N SER A 455 21.85 1.06 10.44
CA SER A 455 21.97 0.13 9.31
C SER A 455 22.09 0.88 8.00
N CYS A 456 22.99 0.42 7.12
CA CYS A 456 23.11 0.89 5.75
C CYS A 456 23.02 -0.31 4.81
N ARG A 457 22.53 -0.10 3.59
CA ARG A 457 22.63 -1.08 2.50
C ARG A 457 23.65 -0.61 1.48
N ASP A 458 24.48 -1.53 1.00
CA ASP A 458 25.40 -1.24 -0.09
C ASP A 458 24.71 -1.36 -1.47
N SER A 459 25.48 -1.05 -2.52
CA SER A 459 25.02 -1.20 -3.91
C SER A 459 24.75 -2.65 -4.35
N LYS A 460 25.08 -3.63 -3.51
CA LYS A 460 24.82 -5.07 -3.72
C LYS A 460 23.73 -5.60 -2.78
N ASP A 461 22.94 -4.70 -2.20
CA ASP A 461 21.84 -4.99 -1.26
C ASP A 461 22.26 -5.72 0.03
N LYS A 462 23.56 -5.66 0.37
CA LYS A 462 24.05 -6.18 1.63
C LYS A 462 23.86 -5.14 2.73
N THR A 463 23.30 -5.57 3.84
CA THR A 463 23.10 -4.73 5.02
C THR A 463 24.41 -4.56 5.77
N PHE A 464 24.79 -3.34 6.02
CA PHE A 464 25.90 -2.97 6.89
C PHE A 464 25.40 -2.30 8.13
N TRP A 465 26.17 -2.44 9.16
CA TRP A 465 25.88 -1.85 10.44
C TRP A 465 27.00 -0.88 10.82
N LEU A 466 26.63 0.32 11.25
CA LEU A 466 27.57 1.36 11.64
C LEU A 466 27.39 1.74 13.09
N VAL A 467 28.41 1.65 13.86
CA VAL A 467 28.49 2.18 15.19
C VAL A 467 29.06 3.55 15.15
N HIS A 468 28.46 4.40 15.88
CA HIS A 468 29.00 5.71 16.07
C HIS A 468 29.48 5.86 17.51
N LYS A 469 30.60 6.29 17.69
CA LYS A 469 31.27 6.80 18.63
C LYS A 469 31.83 6.61 19.42
N MET A 470 32.70 7.03 19.74
CA MET A 470 32.99 7.19 20.61
C MET A 470 33.91 7.91 21.24
N ASP A 471 34.05 8.05 22.37
CA ASP A 471 35.19 8.47 23.10
C ASP A 471 36.24 7.38 23.07
N LYS A 472 37.49 7.79 23.02
CA LYS A 472 38.68 6.93 22.80
C LYS A 472 38.54 5.51 23.31
N ILE A 473 38.63 4.54 22.41
CA ILE A 473 38.93 3.17 22.80
C ILE A 473 40.31 3.22 23.44
N VAL A 474 40.35 3.11 24.73
CA VAL A 474 41.62 2.95 25.45
C VAL A 474 42.14 1.59 25.07
N SER A 475 43.33 1.53 24.54
CA SER A 475 44.04 0.33 24.15
C SER A 475 43.96 -0.74 25.26
N ASN A 476 43.53 -1.93 24.87
CA ASN A 476 43.48 -3.17 25.69
C ASN A 476 42.21 -3.43 26.49
N THR A 477 41.08 -2.89 26.18
CA THR A 477 39.84 -3.28 26.85
C THR A 477 39.05 -4.28 26.00
N SER A 478 38.71 -5.40 26.60
CA SER A 478 37.76 -6.39 26.05
C SER A 478 36.38 -6.14 26.64
N ILE A 479 35.37 -6.05 25.80
CA ILE A 479 33.96 -5.99 26.25
C ILE A 479 33.31 -7.31 25.92
N THR A 480 32.70 -7.95 26.90
CA THR A 480 31.92 -9.18 26.66
C THR A 480 30.47 -8.79 26.41
N ILE A 481 29.90 -9.28 25.34
CA ILE A 481 28.52 -9.02 24.94
C ILE A 481 27.79 -10.36 24.86
N ASP A 482 26.57 -10.40 25.39
CA ASP A 482 25.72 -11.57 25.26
C ASP A 482 25.21 -11.69 23.81
N ILE A 483 25.44 -12.84 23.20
CA ILE A 483 25.08 -13.08 21.80
C ILE A 483 23.56 -13.28 21.64
N GLU A 484 22.88 -13.83 22.63
CA GLU A 484 21.43 -14.06 22.53
C GLU A 484 20.70 -12.70 22.53
N GLU A 485 21.06 -11.83 23.45
CA GLU A 485 20.51 -10.46 23.51
C GLU A 485 20.88 -9.63 22.26
N LEU A 486 22.09 -9.80 21.74
CA LEU A 486 22.53 -9.17 20.50
C LEU A 486 21.75 -9.70 19.28
N ASN A 487 21.44 -10.98 19.22
CA ASN A 487 20.68 -11.57 18.12
C ASN A 487 19.23 -11.11 18.14
N ASP A 488 18.60 -11.00 19.29
CA ASP A 488 17.23 -10.47 19.42
C ASP A 488 17.13 -9.02 18.94
N ASP A 489 18.11 -8.20 19.29
CA ASP A 489 18.19 -6.81 18.82
C ASP A 489 18.54 -6.72 17.33
N LEU A 490 19.39 -7.59 16.83
CA LEU A 490 19.70 -7.70 15.39
C LEU A 490 18.49 -8.18 14.59
N ASP A 491 17.74 -9.14 15.07
CA ASP A 491 16.51 -9.61 14.44
C ASP A 491 15.42 -8.53 14.45
N PHE A 492 15.34 -7.72 15.49
CA PHE A 492 14.48 -6.55 15.53
C PHE A 492 14.87 -5.51 14.46
N LEU A 493 16.16 -5.23 14.33
CA LEU A 493 16.69 -4.26 13.36
C LEU A 493 16.65 -4.77 11.92
N LEU A 494 16.83 -6.07 11.69
CA LEU A 494 16.74 -6.70 10.37
C LEU A 494 15.30 -6.81 9.86
N ASN A 495 14.31 -6.83 10.76
CA ASN A 495 12.89 -6.97 10.44
C ASN A 495 12.14 -5.63 10.40
N THR A 496 12.80 -4.50 10.68
CA THR A 496 12.27 -3.13 10.53
C THR A 496 12.73 -2.48 9.24
#